data_a10977ba1ff3ef84e50b35d0213b69f0
#
_entry.id   a10977ba1ff3ef84e50b35d0213b69f0
#
_cell.length_a   1.000
_cell.length_b   1.000
_cell.length_c   1.000
_cell.angle_alpha   90.00
_cell.angle_beta   90.00
_cell.angle_gamma   90.00
#
_symmetry.space_group_name_H-M   'P 1'
#
loop_
_entity.id
_entity.type
_entity.pdbx_description
1 polymer ?
#
loop_
_entity_poly.entity_id
_entity_poly.type
_entity_poly.pdbx_seq_one_letter_code
_entity_poly.pdbx_strand_id
1 'polypeptide(L)'
;IQKKQGTFDVVPIRTLYVACDDPFPEVEAFIGYAATRYHMQLRTEHGPMRQALDSYMKSADGKGVHAMFIGVRHDDPHGSKARVRVPCDPTWPQIMRVHPILEWDYRDIWAFLRCPLLQSRQEHVPACVAGQEAGVPYCVLYDQGYTSLGDRYHTTPNPQLHDMSKNRFQPAYLLQDGSKERCGRLSHSTKPTT
;
A
#
# COMPACT_ATOMS: atom_id res chain seq x y z
N ILE A 1 -5.64 27.37 36.80
CA ILE A 1 -6.30 26.12 36.29
C ILE A 1 -5.30 25.47 35.36
N GLN A 2 -4.55 24.48 35.88
CA GLN A 2 -3.63 23.67 35.08
C GLN A 2 -4.46 22.74 34.20
N LYS A 3 -4.40 22.92 32.86
CA LYS A 3 -4.88 21.94 31.88
C LYS A 3 -4.00 20.69 32.03
N LYS A 4 -4.52 19.60 32.58
CA LYS A 4 -3.92 18.27 32.40
C LYS A 4 -3.90 17.98 30.92
N GLN A 5 -2.73 17.98 30.28
CA GLN A 5 -2.53 17.34 29.00
C GLN A 5 -2.73 15.83 29.20
N GLY A 6 -3.89 15.34 28.84
CA GLY A 6 -4.12 13.90 28.76
C GLY A 6 -3.27 13.34 27.62
N THR A 7 -2.22 12.62 27.94
CA THR A 7 -1.57 11.71 27.00
C THR A 7 -2.58 10.62 26.69
N PHE A 8 -3.17 10.65 25.50
CA PHE A 8 -3.91 9.51 24.99
C PHE A 8 -2.87 8.44 24.66
N ASP A 9 -2.90 7.33 25.38
CA ASP A 9 -2.15 6.15 24.98
C ASP A 9 -2.69 5.66 23.64
N VAL A 10 -1.98 5.97 22.56
CA VAL A 10 -2.35 5.50 21.22
C VAL A 10 -2.06 4.01 21.15
N VAL A 11 -3.11 3.20 21.08
CA VAL A 11 -2.97 1.75 20.90
C VAL A 11 -2.34 1.50 19.53
N PRO A 12 -1.20 0.79 19.44
CA PRO A 12 -0.56 0.50 18.17
C PRO A 12 -1.48 -0.28 17.24
N ILE A 13 -1.46 0.08 15.95
CA ILE A 13 -2.20 -0.64 14.91
C ILE A 13 -1.44 -1.92 14.57
N ARG A 14 -2.03 -3.08 14.86
CA ARG A 14 -1.44 -4.37 14.46
C ARG A 14 -1.44 -4.48 12.95
N THR A 15 -0.28 -4.67 12.36
CA THR A 15 -0.09 -4.64 10.91
C THR A 15 0.72 -5.85 10.46
N LEU A 16 0.22 -6.55 9.44
CA LEU A 16 0.91 -7.64 8.77
C LEU A 16 1.42 -7.16 7.41
N TYR A 17 2.72 -7.28 7.19
CA TYR A 17 3.35 -7.12 5.90
C TYR A 17 3.82 -8.48 5.38
N VAL A 18 3.39 -8.88 4.20
CA VAL A 18 3.88 -10.07 3.52
C VAL A 18 4.85 -9.63 2.44
N ALA A 19 6.13 -9.82 2.71
CA ALA A 19 7.20 -9.39 1.81
C ALA A 19 7.25 -10.28 0.57
N CYS A 20 7.46 -9.67 -0.60
CA CYS A 20 7.79 -10.40 -1.83
C CYS A 20 9.27 -10.77 -1.86
N ASP A 21 9.65 -11.67 -2.79
CA ASP A 21 11.02 -12.20 -2.85
C ASP A 21 12.06 -11.15 -3.26
N ASP A 22 11.69 -10.15 -4.05
CA ASP A 22 12.57 -9.07 -4.49
C ASP A 22 11.85 -7.71 -4.42
N PRO A 23 11.72 -7.13 -3.24
CA PRO A 23 11.04 -5.85 -3.06
C PRO A 23 11.91 -4.68 -3.57
N PHE A 24 11.27 -3.59 -3.93
CA PHE A 24 11.95 -2.32 -4.12
C PHE A 24 12.48 -1.78 -2.79
N PRO A 25 13.76 -1.37 -2.69
CA PRO A 25 14.30 -0.75 -1.48
C PRO A 25 13.49 0.46 -1.01
N GLU A 26 12.94 1.25 -1.94
CA GLU A 26 12.10 2.41 -1.66
C GLU A 26 10.78 2.01 -1.01
N VAL A 27 10.20 0.86 -1.39
CA VAL A 27 8.98 0.32 -0.78
C VAL A 27 9.26 -0.13 0.64
N GLU A 28 10.34 -0.89 0.87
CA GLU A 28 10.74 -1.33 2.20
C GLU A 28 11.01 -0.15 3.15
N ALA A 29 11.75 0.84 2.66
CA ALA A 29 12.00 2.05 3.42
C ALA A 29 10.72 2.83 3.73
N PHE A 30 9.79 2.92 2.75
CA PHE A 30 8.50 3.57 2.94
C PHE A 30 7.60 2.82 3.95
N ILE A 31 7.61 1.48 3.96
CA ILE A 31 6.89 0.67 4.94
C ILE A 31 7.40 0.97 6.35
N GLY A 32 8.72 1.01 6.56
CA GLY A 32 9.32 1.38 7.85
C GLY A 32 8.94 2.79 8.30
N TYR A 33 8.97 3.75 7.37
CA TYR A 33 8.52 5.11 7.63
C TYR A 33 7.04 5.16 8.03
N ALA A 34 6.17 4.49 7.27
CA ALA A 34 4.73 4.45 7.55
C ALA A 34 4.44 3.77 8.89
N ALA A 35 5.16 2.69 9.22
CA ALA A 35 5.01 2.00 10.50
C ALA A 35 5.30 2.94 11.68
N THR A 36 6.37 3.71 11.60
CA THR A 36 6.71 4.71 12.61
C THR A 36 5.66 5.82 12.68
N ARG A 37 5.30 6.37 11.52
CA ARG A 37 4.36 7.50 11.42
C ARG A 37 2.97 7.19 11.97
N TYR A 38 2.47 5.99 11.71
CA TYR A 38 1.11 5.59 12.08
C TYR A 38 1.06 4.71 13.33
N HIS A 39 2.16 4.63 14.10
CA HIS A 39 2.27 3.80 15.31
C HIS A 39 1.83 2.36 15.04
N MET A 40 2.34 1.76 13.95
CA MET A 40 2.02 0.40 13.58
C MET A 40 2.91 -0.58 14.34
N GLN A 41 2.30 -1.62 14.91
CA GLN A 41 3.02 -2.82 15.35
C GLN A 41 3.17 -3.72 14.11
N LEU A 42 4.25 -3.47 13.37
CA LEU A 42 4.51 -4.15 12.10
C LEU A 42 5.12 -5.53 12.34
N ARG A 43 4.49 -6.56 11.77
CA ARG A 43 5.05 -7.89 11.64
C ARG A 43 5.25 -8.23 10.18
N THR A 44 6.46 -8.66 9.83
CA THR A 44 6.80 -9.12 8.48
C THR A 44 6.77 -10.64 8.42
N GLU A 45 6.08 -11.17 7.43
CA GLU A 45 6.05 -12.59 7.08
C GLU A 45 6.50 -12.75 5.62
N HIS A 46 6.94 -13.96 5.27
CA HIS A 46 7.42 -14.29 3.93
C HIS A 46 6.65 -15.48 3.34
N GLY A 47 6.73 -15.62 2.02
CA GLY A 47 6.13 -16.75 1.31
C GLY A 47 4.66 -16.52 0.92
N PRO A 48 3.92 -17.59 0.62
CA PRO A 48 2.55 -17.50 0.12
C PRO A 48 1.62 -16.82 1.13
N MET A 49 0.81 -15.87 0.66
CA MET A 49 -0.10 -15.03 1.47
C MET A 49 -0.92 -15.82 2.50
N ARG A 50 -1.45 -16.98 2.10
CA ARG A 50 -2.25 -17.84 3.00
C ARG A 50 -1.42 -18.37 4.17
N GLN A 51 -0.17 -18.80 3.90
CA GLN A 51 0.72 -19.32 4.94
C GLN A 51 1.18 -18.22 5.87
N ALA A 52 1.51 -17.06 5.33
CA ALA A 52 1.87 -15.87 6.10
C ALA A 52 0.74 -15.44 7.03
N LEU A 53 -0.49 -15.42 6.54
CA LEU A 53 -1.65 -15.11 7.36
C LEU A 53 -1.89 -16.17 8.45
N ASP A 54 -1.74 -17.45 8.13
CA ASP A 54 -1.89 -18.55 9.09
C ASP A 54 -0.83 -18.47 10.20
N SER A 55 0.44 -18.19 9.82
CA SER A 55 1.53 -17.94 10.76
C SER A 55 1.21 -16.76 11.69
N TYR A 56 0.77 -15.65 11.10
CA TYR A 56 0.37 -14.47 11.87
C TYR A 56 -0.74 -14.78 12.86
N MET A 57 -1.83 -15.43 12.44
CA MET A 57 -2.97 -15.72 13.28
C MET A 57 -2.66 -16.66 14.45
N LYS A 58 -1.65 -17.54 14.30
CA LYS A 58 -1.14 -18.42 15.36
C LYS A 58 -0.18 -17.76 16.32
N SER A 59 0.33 -16.58 15.96
CA SER A 59 1.29 -15.83 16.78
C SER A 59 0.61 -15.08 17.94
N ALA A 60 1.43 -14.56 18.86
CA ALA A 60 0.95 -13.68 19.93
C ALA A 60 0.29 -12.41 19.38
N ASP A 61 0.81 -11.86 18.28
CA ASP A 61 0.29 -10.63 17.65
C ASP A 61 -1.07 -10.87 16.97
N GLY A 62 -1.30 -12.08 16.44
CA GLY A 62 -2.57 -12.46 15.82
C GLY A 62 -3.66 -12.85 16.80
N LYS A 63 -3.30 -13.11 18.06
CA LYS A 63 -4.27 -13.54 19.07
C LYS A 63 -5.36 -12.48 19.28
N GLY A 64 -6.64 -12.91 19.14
CA GLY A 64 -7.78 -12.02 19.32
C GLY A 64 -8.06 -11.08 18.16
N VAL A 65 -7.37 -11.25 17.03
CA VAL A 65 -7.69 -10.53 15.78
C VAL A 65 -8.87 -11.24 15.11
N HIS A 66 -9.97 -10.52 14.92
CA HIS A 66 -11.21 -11.05 14.32
C HIS A 66 -11.50 -10.44 12.95
N ALA A 67 -10.87 -9.31 12.63
CA ALA A 67 -11.02 -8.63 11.34
C ALA A 67 -9.71 -8.01 10.88
N MET A 68 -9.53 -7.88 9.57
CA MET A 68 -8.42 -7.18 8.95
C MET A 68 -8.93 -6.18 7.91
N PHE A 69 -8.29 -5.03 7.85
CA PHE A 69 -8.48 -4.07 6.76
C PHE A 69 -7.58 -4.43 5.58
N ILE A 70 -8.15 -4.43 4.39
CA ILE A 70 -7.44 -4.70 3.14
C ILE A 70 -7.85 -3.62 2.14
N GLY A 71 -6.86 -2.98 1.51
CA GLY A 71 -7.06 -1.92 0.54
C GLY A 71 -7.50 -2.42 -0.84
N VAL A 72 -8.46 -3.34 -0.91
CA VAL A 72 -9.03 -3.82 -2.18
C VAL A 72 -10.10 -2.88 -2.67
N ARG A 73 -10.09 -2.59 -3.98
CA ARG A 73 -11.10 -1.82 -4.71
C ARG A 73 -11.82 -2.71 -5.73
N HIS A 74 -12.96 -2.27 -6.26
CA HIS A 74 -13.67 -3.03 -7.31
C HIS A 74 -12.82 -3.22 -8.56
N ASP A 75 -11.98 -2.25 -8.91
CA ASP A 75 -11.10 -2.28 -10.08
C ASP A 75 -9.83 -3.14 -9.90
N ASP A 76 -9.56 -3.60 -8.68
CA ASP A 76 -8.42 -4.46 -8.43
C ASP A 76 -8.66 -5.91 -8.91
N PRO A 77 -7.60 -6.69 -9.21
CA PRO A 77 -7.74 -8.10 -9.52
C PRO A 77 -8.56 -8.82 -8.43
N HIS A 78 -9.60 -9.53 -8.85
CA HIS A 78 -10.58 -10.21 -7.97
C HIS A 78 -11.46 -9.27 -7.11
N GLY A 79 -11.38 -7.94 -7.31
CA GLY A 79 -12.17 -6.96 -6.58
C GLY A 79 -13.66 -6.90 -6.99
N SER A 80 -13.99 -7.23 -8.23
CA SER A 80 -15.35 -7.09 -8.79
C SER A 80 -16.46 -7.83 -8.02
N LYS A 81 -16.11 -8.89 -7.29
CA LYS A 81 -17.02 -9.67 -6.43
C LYS A 81 -16.84 -9.38 -4.94
N ALA A 82 -15.92 -8.49 -4.60
CA ALA A 82 -15.67 -8.15 -3.21
C ALA A 82 -16.89 -7.41 -2.61
N ARG A 83 -17.04 -7.54 -1.30
CA ARG A 83 -18.02 -6.80 -0.50
C ARG A 83 -17.29 -6.02 0.58
N VAL A 84 -17.90 -4.96 1.08
CA VAL A 84 -17.33 -4.15 2.16
C VAL A 84 -16.88 -5.01 3.34
N ARG A 85 -17.63 -6.06 3.66
CA ARG A 85 -17.28 -7.07 4.68
C ARG A 85 -17.55 -8.46 4.13
N VAL A 86 -16.56 -9.33 4.23
CA VAL A 86 -16.69 -10.73 3.79
C VAL A 86 -15.74 -11.61 4.60
N PRO A 87 -16.19 -12.79 5.10
CA PRO A 87 -15.28 -13.73 5.73
C PRO A 87 -14.24 -14.24 4.72
N CYS A 88 -13.10 -14.69 5.21
CA CYS A 88 -12.17 -15.44 4.38
C CYS A 88 -12.81 -16.73 3.86
N ASP A 89 -12.27 -17.24 2.75
CA ASP A 89 -12.70 -18.50 2.19
C ASP A 89 -12.46 -19.65 3.19
N PRO A 90 -13.25 -20.74 3.15
CA PRO A 90 -13.18 -21.81 4.17
C PRO A 90 -11.79 -22.44 4.36
N THR A 91 -10.94 -22.39 3.34
CA THR A 91 -9.56 -22.92 3.39
C THR A 91 -8.53 -21.96 3.98
N TRP A 92 -8.92 -20.73 4.30
CA TRP A 92 -8.09 -19.70 4.88
C TRP A 92 -8.34 -19.57 6.39
N PRO A 93 -7.43 -18.94 7.14
CA PRO A 93 -7.73 -18.53 8.52
C PRO A 93 -9.05 -17.75 8.58
N GLN A 94 -9.91 -18.14 9.53
CA GLN A 94 -11.27 -17.60 9.62
C GLN A 94 -11.27 -16.22 10.29
N ILE A 95 -11.17 -15.19 9.45
CA ILE A 95 -11.14 -13.79 9.86
C ILE A 95 -12.03 -12.97 8.89
N MET A 96 -12.62 -11.91 9.38
CA MET A 96 -13.40 -10.99 8.57
C MET A 96 -12.47 -10.05 7.78
N ARG A 97 -12.59 -10.06 6.45
CA ARG A 97 -11.96 -9.05 5.59
C ARG A 97 -12.87 -7.83 5.52
N VAL A 98 -12.29 -6.65 5.70
CA VAL A 98 -12.99 -5.36 5.61
C VAL A 98 -12.29 -4.52 4.56
N HIS A 99 -13.02 -4.07 3.55
CA HIS A 99 -12.48 -3.30 2.43
C HIS A 99 -12.98 -1.85 2.51
N PRO A 100 -12.29 -0.97 3.26
CA PRO A 100 -12.80 0.40 3.54
C PRO A 100 -12.81 1.32 2.33
N ILE A 101 -12.02 1.00 1.30
CA ILE A 101 -11.90 1.79 0.07
C ILE A 101 -12.43 1.04 -1.16
N LEU A 102 -13.36 0.08 -0.96
CA LEU A 102 -13.87 -0.78 -2.03
C LEU A 102 -14.46 0.00 -3.20
N GLU A 103 -15.17 1.09 -2.91
CA GLU A 103 -15.86 1.94 -3.88
C GLU A 103 -14.96 3.05 -4.46
N TRP A 104 -13.69 3.13 -4.05
CA TRP A 104 -12.78 4.14 -4.55
C TRP A 104 -12.20 3.74 -5.88
N ASP A 105 -12.11 4.68 -6.81
CA ASP A 105 -11.35 4.54 -8.04
C ASP A 105 -9.91 5.06 -7.90
N TYR A 106 -9.15 5.02 -9.00
CA TYR A 106 -7.78 5.52 -9.05
C TYR A 106 -7.68 7.01 -8.72
N ARG A 107 -8.67 7.81 -9.16
CA ARG A 107 -8.70 9.26 -8.95
C ARG A 107 -9.02 9.61 -7.50
N ASP A 108 -9.91 8.84 -6.87
CA ASP A 108 -10.25 9.01 -5.45
C ASP A 108 -9.03 8.81 -4.57
N ILE A 109 -8.21 7.77 -4.84
CA ILE A 109 -6.95 7.53 -4.14
C ILE A 109 -6.04 8.74 -4.25
N TRP A 110 -5.83 9.28 -5.45
CA TRP A 110 -4.94 10.42 -5.65
C TRP A 110 -5.53 11.73 -5.12
N ALA A 111 -6.84 11.93 -5.20
CA ALA A 111 -7.52 13.07 -4.58
C ALA A 111 -7.33 13.06 -3.05
N PHE A 112 -7.43 11.89 -2.42
CA PHE A 112 -7.18 11.72 -0.98
C PHE A 112 -5.71 11.97 -0.65
N LEU A 113 -4.78 11.28 -1.30
CA LEU A 113 -3.35 11.38 -1.00
C LEU A 113 -2.81 12.80 -1.20
N ARG A 114 -3.34 13.54 -2.15
CA ARG A 114 -2.92 14.92 -2.47
C ARG A 114 -3.81 16.00 -1.86
N CYS A 115 -4.72 15.65 -0.97
CA CYS A 115 -5.58 16.62 -0.29
C CYS A 115 -4.77 17.53 0.64
N PRO A 116 -4.70 18.84 0.41
CA PRO A 116 -3.89 19.75 1.23
C PRO A 116 -4.32 19.80 2.70
N LEU A 117 -5.60 19.49 2.97
CA LEU A 117 -6.14 19.45 4.34
C LEU A 117 -5.55 18.32 5.18
N LEU A 118 -5.00 17.29 4.52
CA LEU A 118 -4.37 16.14 5.17
C LEU A 118 -2.84 16.26 5.24
N GLN A 119 -2.32 17.44 4.90
CA GLN A 119 -0.88 17.70 4.92
C GLN A 119 -0.28 17.46 6.29
N SER A 120 0.78 16.69 6.32
CA SER A 120 1.56 16.46 7.54
C SER A 120 2.70 17.46 7.65
N ARG A 121 2.81 18.08 8.80
CA ARG A 121 4.01 18.85 9.16
C ARG A 121 5.06 17.88 9.67
N GLN A 122 6.10 17.63 8.89
CA GLN A 122 7.27 16.87 9.32
C GLN A 122 8.55 17.69 9.07
N GLU A 123 9.45 17.66 10.05
CA GLU A 123 10.72 18.38 9.97
C GLU A 123 11.75 17.63 9.10
N HIS A 124 11.66 16.31 9.02
CA HIS A 124 12.56 15.47 8.24
C HIS A 124 11.80 14.42 7.43
N VAL A 125 12.11 14.36 6.15
CA VAL A 125 11.47 13.48 5.23
C VAL A 125 12.49 12.59 4.52
N PRO A 126 12.38 11.25 4.65
CA PRO A 126 13.26 10.30 3.96
C PRO A 126 13.11 10.37 2.44
N ALA A 127 14.18 10.02 1.71
CA ALA A 127 14.18 10.01 0.24
C ALA A 127 13.17 9.02 -0.39
N CYS A 128 12.70 8.03 0.38
CA CYS A 128 11.66 7.09 -0.06
C CYS A 128 10.25 7.66 -0.04
N VAL A 129 10.08 8.88 0.49
CA VAL A 129 8.77 9.51 0.72
C VAL A 129 8.55 10.65 -0.24
N ALA A 130 7.37 10.70 -0.84
CA ALA A 130 6.89 11.76 -1.72
C ALA A 130 5.58 12.38 -1.19
N GLY A 131 5.02 13.35 -1.90
CA GLY A 131 3.72 13.96 -1.58
C GLY A 131 3.73 14.87 -0.36
N GLN A 132 4.87 15.41 0.03
CA GLN A 132 5.03 16.14 1.29
C GLN A 132 4.57 17.58 1.27
N GLU A 133 4.61 18.20 0.12
CA GLU A 133 4.17 19.60 -0.04
C GLU A 133 2.65 19.70 -0.05
N ALA A 134 1.96 18.61 -0.35
CA ALA A 134 0.50 18.58 -0.41
C ALA A 134 -0.05 17.18 -0.10
N GLY A 135 -0.67 17.03 1.07
CA GLY A 135 -1.44 15.83 1.41
C GLY A 135 -0.70 14.79 2.25
N VAL A 136 -1.07 13.53 2.04
CA VAL A 136 -0.56 12.36 2.75
C VAL A 136 0.71 11.85 2.07
N PRO A 137 1.80 11.59 2.80
CA PRO A 137 3.00 11.00 2.24
C PRO A 137 2.74 9.63 1.58
N TYR A 138 3.38 9.40 0.43
CA TYR A 138 3.34 8.13 -0.31
C TYR A 138 4.74 7.74 -0.79
N CYS A 139 4.92 6.52 -1.30
CA CYS A 139 6.20 6.04 -1.78
C CYS A 139 6.70 6.85 -3.00
N VAL A 140 7.97 7.24 -3.00
CA VAL A 140 8.59 8.06 -4.06
C VAL A 140 8.53 7.43 -5.45
N LEU A 141 8.41 6.10 -5.56
CA LEU A 141 8.28 5.41 -6.85
C LEU A 141 7.08 5.90 -7.66
N TYR A 142 6.02 6.36 -7.00
CA TYR A 142 4.87 6.92 -7.70
C TYR A 142 5.21 8.23 -8.44
N ASP A 143 6.16 9.01 -7.94
CA ASP A 143 6.67 10.20 -8.66
C ASP A 143 7.57 9.83 -9.84
N GLN A 144 8.09 8.61 -9.85
CA GLN A 144 8.92 8.05 -10.92
C GLN A 144 8.10 7.32 -12.00
N GLY A 145 6.76 7.45 -11.97
CA GLY A 145 5.86 6.89 -12.97
C GLY A 145 5.40 5.47 -12.72
N TYR A 146 5.74 4.86 -11.59
CA TYR A 146 5.13 3.60 -11.19
C TYR A 146 3.70 3.85 -10.74
N THR A 147 2.75 3.07 -11.23
CA THR A 147 1.33 3.20 -10.89
C THR A 147 0.78 1.99 -10.14
N SER A 148 1.51 0.87 -10.19
CA SER A 148 1.19 -0.36 -9.46
C SER A 148 2.50 -1.02 -9.06
N LEU A 149 2.67 -1.32 -7.77
CA LEU A 149 3.91 -1.88 -7.23
C LEU A 149 3.77 -3.37 -6.91
N GLY A 150 4.82 -4.12 -7.13
CA GLY A 150 4.99 -5.53 -6.78
C GLY A 150 6.48 -5.83 -6.62
N ASP A 151 6.91 -7.03 -6.99
CA ASP A 151 8.33 -7.33 -7.03
C ASP A 151 9.03 -6.55 -8.15
N ARG A 152 10.32 -6.32 -7.98
CA ARG A 152 11.15 -5.46 -8.83
C ARG A 152 11.31 -6.00 -10.24
N TYR A 153 11.34 -7.35 -10.42
CA TYR A 153 11.53 -7.97 -11.73
C TYR A 153 10.28 -7.88 -12.62
N HIS A 154 9.10 -7.81 -12.01
CA HIS A 154 7.84 -7.80 -12.73
C HIS A 154 7.11 -6.45 -12.67
N THR A 155 7.85 -5.39 -12.34
CA THR A 155 7.26 -4.06 -12.23
C THR A 155 8.15 -3.01 -12.90
N THR A 156 7.58 -2.24 -13.81
CA THR A 156 8.23 -1.12 -14.50
C THR A 156 7.37 0.15 -14.36
N PRO A 157 7.93 1.33 -14.61
CA PRO A 157 7.12 2.54 -14.76
C PRO A 157 6.04 2.34 -15.83
N ASN A 158 4.90 2.97 -15.64
CA ASN A 158 3.77 2.83 -16.54
C ASN A 158 4.07 3.50 -17.90
N PRO A 159 4.03 2.76 -19.02
CA PRO A 159 4.31 3.32 -20.36
C PRO A 159 3.39 4.49 -20.74
N GLN A 160 2.16 4.56 -20.21
CA GLN A 160 1.22 5.66 -20.44
C GLN A 160 1.70 7.00 -19.85
N LEU A 161 2.66 6.96 -18.94
CA LEU A 161 3.24 8.15 -18.29
C LEU A 161 4.58 8.58 -18.92
N HIS A 162 5.06 7.90 -19.97
CA HIS A 162 6.32 8.26 -20.60
C HIS A 162 6.20 9.56 -21.40
N ASP A 163 6.90 10.59 -20.99
CA ASP A 163 7.04 11.86 -21.71
C ASP A 163 8.21 11.75 -22.70
N MET A 164 7.89 11.47 -23.96
CA MET A 164 8.88 11.33 -25.04
C MET A 164 9.74 12.58 -25.24
N SER A 165 9.19 13.77 -24.99
CA SER A 165 9.90 15.04 -25.20
C SER A 165 11.00 15.28 -24.17
N LYS A 166 10.82 14.75 -22.97
CA LYS A 166 11.75 14.92 -21.83
C LYS A 166 12.48 13.64 -21.49
N ASN A 167 12.18 12.55 -22.20
CA ASN A 167 12.69 11.20 -21.93
C ASN A 167 12.62 10.80 -20.45
N ARG A 168 11.47 11.05 -19.83
CA ARG A 168 11.20 10.73 -18.43
C ARG A 168 9.76 10.33 -18.20
N PHE A 169 9.49 9.62 -17.12
CA PHE A 169 8.14 9.30 -16.70
C PHE A 169 7.53 10.44 -15.88
N GLN A 170 6.25 10.68 -16.09
CA GLN A 170 5.45 11.58 -15.28
C GLN A 170 4.97 10.88 -14.00
N PRO A 171 4.68 11.63 -12.92
CA PRO A 171 4.13 11.07 -11.70
C PRO A 171 2.81 10.31 -11.91
N ALA A 172 2.59 9.27 -11.11
CA ALA A 172 1.42 8.39 -11.17
C ALA A 172 0.08 9.14 -11.16
N TYR A 173 -0.04 10.19 -10.37
CA TYR A 173 -1.28 10.98 -10.27
C TYR A 173 -1.67 11.72 -11.57
N LEU A 174 -0.81 11.72 -12.58
CA LEU A 174 -1.10 12.27 -13.91
C LEU A 174 -1.66 11.22 -14.88
N LEU A 175 -1.79 9.97 -14.48
CA LEU A 175 -2.44 8.94 -15.29
C LEU A 175 -3.91 9.29 -15.51
N GLN A 176 -4.29 9.49 -16.77
CA GLN A 176 -5.63 9.95 -17.14
C GLN A 176 -6.69 8.84 -17.05
N ASP A 177 -6.32 7.63 -17.46
CA ASP A 177 -7.18 6.45 -17.46
C ASP A 177 -6.77 5.48 -16.36
N GLY A 178 -7.50 5.45 -15.25
CA GLY A 178 -7.25 4.58 -14.09
C GLY A 178 -7.29 3.08 -14.45
N SER A 179 -8.03 2.68 -15.51
CA SER A 179 -8.05 1.29 -15.98
C SER A 179 -6.68 0.81 -16.48
N LYS A 180 -5.76 1.74 -16.76
CA LYS A 180 -4.37 1.48 -17.17
C LYS A 180 -3.37 1.46 -16.02
N GLU A 181 -3.83 1.54 -14.78
CA GLU A 181 -2.98 1.53 -13.59
C GLU A 181 -1.96 0.38 -13.60
N ARG A 182 -2.33 -0.77 -14.11
CA ARG A 182 -1.48 -1.96 -14.10
C ARG A 182 -0.64 -2.18 -15.36
N CYS A 183 -0.58 -1.21 -16.29
CA CYS A 183 0.21 -1.35 -17.51
C CYS A 183 1.73 -1.49 -17.29
N GLY A 184 2.23 -1.15 -16.11
CA GLY A 184 3.62 -1.39 -15.69
C GLY A 184 3.86 -2.77 -15.08
N ARG A 185 2.83 -3.66 -14.97
CA ARG A 185 2.99 -5.01 -14.41
C ARG A 185 3.27 -6.01 -15.54
N LEU A 186 4.41 -6.71 -15.43
CA LEU A 186 4.81 -7.75 -16.36
C LEU A 186 4.22 -9.09 -15.95
N SER A 187 3.86 -9.94 -16.92
CA SER A 187 3.41 -11.31 -16.63
C SER A 187 4.58 -12.18 -16.19
N HIS A 188 4.34 -13.11 -15.26
CA HIS A 188 5.36 -14.05 -14.76
C HIS A 188 5.93 -15.00 -15.83
N SER A 189 5.45 -14.96 -17.08
CA SER A 189 5.94 -15.80 -18.19
C SER A 189 7.22 -15.28 -18.85
N THR A 190 7.68 -14.08 -18.53
CA THR A 190 8.93 -13.51 -19.06
C THR A 190 10.01 -13.45 -17.97
N LYS A 191 10.63 -14.59 -17.64
CA LYS A 191 11.94 -14.53 -17.00
C LYS A 191 12.92 -13.97 -18.04
N PRO A 192 13.69 -12.91 -17.75
CA PRO A 192 14.79 -12.54 -18.62
C PRO A 192 15.76 -13.71 -18.64
N THR A 193 16.01 -14.24 -19.84
CA THR A 193 17.11 -15.18 -20.07
C THR A 193 18.40 -14.39 -19.83
N THR A 194 19.12 -14.77 -18.78
CA THR A 194 20.51 -14.34 -18.53
C THR A 194 21.43 -14.80 -19.62
#